data_065a15d809103788515733ca0c1bec5c
#
_entry.id   065a15d809103788515733ca0c1bec5c
#
_cell.length_a   1.000
_cell.length_b   1.000
_cell.length_c   1.000
_cell.angle_alpha   90.00
_cell.angle_beta   90.00
_cell.angle_gamma   90.00
#
_symmetry.space_group_name_H-M   'P 1'
#
loop_
_entity.id
_entity.type
_entity.pdbx_description
1 polymer ?
#
loop_
_entity_poly.entity_id
_entity_poly.type
_entity_poly.pdbx_seq_one_letter_code
_entity_poly.pdbx_strand_id
1 'polypeptide(L)'
;MRVRVDRQTLAPLGVPEYLGGDKMMDDFCLDEDSGVAYVTTHRENTIDRMSLEPDRNEERETVAGMPFDEDLIGPSSGAWGRGPGESGRVAFFTTDGGTTALPSDGLLRTAKVLRVTF
;
A
#
# COMPACT_ATOMS: atom_id res chain seq x y z
N MET A 1 5.63 -10.32 -2.64
CA MET A 1 5.61 -11.80 -2.79
C MET A 1 4.32 -12.36 -2.24
N ARG A 2 3.75 -13.39 -2.85
CA ARG A 2 2.55 -14.14 -2.42
C ARG A 2 2.91 -15.61 -2.20
N VAL A 3 2.33 -16.25 -1.19
CA VAL A 3 2.39 -17.70 -1.01
C VAL A 3 1.00 -18.21 -0.62
N ARG A 4 0.56 -19.31 -1.20
CA ARG A 4 -0.64 -20.00 -0.75
C ARG A 4 -0.37 -20.70 0.57
N VAL A 5 -1.34 -20.70 1.46
CA VAL A 5 -1.26 -21.42 2.74
C VAL A 5 -2.44 -22.37 2.90
N ASP A 6 -2.17 -23.47 3.56
CA ASP A 6 -3.24 -24.38 4.02
C ASP A 6 -4.10 -23.66 5.07
N ARG A 7 -5.41 -23.68 4.91
CA ARG A 7 -6.33 -22.92 5.78
C ARG A 7 -6.42 -23.45 7.21
N GLN A 8 -6.08 -24.71 7.44
CA GLN A 8 -6.15 -25.34 8.76
C GLN A 8 -4.84 -25.27 9.49
N THR A 9 -3.73 -25.57 8.80
CA THR A 9 -2.40 -25.66 9.41
C THR A 9 -1.59 -24.37 9.27
N LEU A 10 -2.01 -23.45 8.40
CA LEU A 10 -1.28 -22.25 7.99
C LEU A 10 0.10 -22.55 7.36
N ALA A 11 0.36 -23.79 7.00
CA ALA A 11 1.58 -24.20 6.32
C ALA A 11 1.60 -23.67 4.87
N PRO A 12 2.77 -23.24 4.37
CA PRO A 12 2.89 -22.79 2.98
C PRO A 12 2.65 -23.93 2.01
N LEU A 13 1.88 -23.67 0.96
CA LEU A 13 1.59 -24.58 -0.14
C LEU A 13 2.35 -24.14 -1.39
N GLY A 14 3.58 -24.60 -1.53
CA GLY A 14 4.45 -24.29 -2.66
C GLY A 14 5.46 -23.18 -2.38
N VAL A 15 6.03 -22.64 -3.47
CA VAL A 15 7.03 -21.57 -3.40
C VAL A 15 6.36 -20.19 -3.45
N PRO A 16 6.98 -19.17 -2.84
CA PRO A 16 6.50 -17.79 -2.98
C PRO A 16 6.55 -17.31 -4.43
N GLU A 17 5.47 -16.70 -4.87
CA GLU A 17 5.33 -16.10 -6.21
C GLU A 17 5.65 -14.60 -6.12
N TYR A 18 6.40 -14.08 -7.08
CA TYR A 18 6.71 -12.66 -7.16
C TYR A 18 5.52 -11.88 -7.72
N LEU A 19 5.08 -10.82 -7.04
CA LEU A 19 3.97 -9.97 -7.45
C LEU A 19 4.40 -8.57 -7.90
N GLY A 20 5.66 -8.25 -7.78
CA GLY A 20 6.17 -6.92 -8.09
C GLY A 20 7.12 -6.41 -7.01
N GLY A 21 7.76 -5.28 -7.27
CA GLY A 21 8.75 -4.66 -6.39
C GLY A 21 9.15 -3.30 -6.92
N ASP A 22 10.46 -2.98 -6.88
CA ASP A 22 11.13 -1.80 -7.43
C ASP A 22 10.87 -0.46 -6.71
N LYS A 23 9.90 -0.37 -5.82
CA LYS A 23 9.71 0.75 -4.91
C LYS A 23 9.85 0.31 -3.46
N MET A 24 10.09 1.25 -2.56
CA MET A 24 10.13 0.97 -1.13
C MET A 24 8.71 0.81 -0.58
N MET A 25 8.19 -0.40 -0.68
CA MET A 25 6.88 -0.77 -0.14
C MET A 25 6.97 -0.95 1.37
N ASP A 26 5.97 -0.46 2.10
CA ASP A 26 5.88 -0.58 3.56
C ASP A 26 4.68 -1.44 3.96
N ASP A 27 3.45 -0.95 3.83
CA ASP A 27 2.24 -1.65 4.24
C ASP A 27 1.22 -1.71 3.10
N PHE A 28 0.13 -2.46 3.29
CA PHE A 28 -0.88 -2.63 2.24
C PHE A 28 -2.28 -2.91 2.80
N CYS A 29 -3.29 -2.54 2.02
CA CYS A 29 -4.67 -2.98 2.18
C CYS A 29 -5.04 -3.97 1.07
N LEU A 30 -5.60 -5.13 1.42
CA LEU A 30 -6.07 -6.11 0.45
C LEU A 30 -7.55 -5.87 0.10
N ASP A 31 -7.86 -5.84 -1.17
CA ASP A 31 -9.21 -6.00 -1.70
C ASP A 31 -9.30 -7.39 -2.34
N GLU A 32 -9.77 -8.34 -1.55
CA GLU A 32 -9.86 -9.75 -1.97
C GLU A 32 -10.90 -9.93 -3.09
N ASP A 33 -11.97 -9.15 -3.08
CA ASP A 33 -13.06 -9.25 -4.07
C ASP A 33 -12.58 -8.82 -5.46
N SER A 34 -11.75 -7.79 -5.54
CA SER A 34 -11.17 -7.30 -6.78
C SER A 34 -9.82 -7.94 -7.13
N GLY A 35 -9.24 -8.74 -6.22
CA GLY A 35 -7.94 -9.38 -6.42
C GLY A 35 -6.78 -8.40 -6.51
N VAL A 36 -6.81 -7.31 -5.74
CA VAL A 36 -5.78 -6.27 -5.75
C VAL A 36 -5.27 -5.92 -4.36
N ALA A 37 -4.10 -5.33 -4.30
CA ALA A 37 -3.55 -4.69 -3.11
C ALA A 37 -3.31 -3.19 -3.37
N TYR A 38 -3.59 -2.37 -2.36
CA TYR A 38 -3.20 -0.96 -2.31
C TYR A 38 -2.02 -0.83 -1.37
N VAL A 39 -0.86 -0.49 -1.92
CA VAL A 39 0.43 -0.57 -1.26
C VAL A 39 0.99 0.82 -1.04
N THR A 40 1.41 1.13 0.19
CA THR A 40 2.14 2.37 0.49
C THR A 40 3.56 2.29 -0.04
N THR A 41 4.03 3.34 -0.72
CA THR A 41 5.41 3.44 -1.20
C THR A 41 6.09 4.59 -0.48
N HIS A 42 6.90 4.25 0.50
CA HIS A 42 7.37 5.17 1.53
C HIS A 42 8.20 6.35 1.00
N ARG A 43 9.11 6.11 0.06
CA ARG A 43 9.98 7.17 -0.50
C ARG A 43 9.36 7.92 -1.66
N GLU A 44 8.52 7.24 -2.41
CA GLU A 44 7.85 7.80 -3.59
C GLU A 44 6.62 8.62 -3.21
N ASN A 45 6.18 8.54 -1.94
CA ASN A 45 5.03 9.26 -1.41
C ASN A 45 3.76 8.93 -2.19
N THR A 46 3.55 7.66 -2.53
CA THR A 46 2.39 7.22 -3.28
C THR A 46 1.67 6.04 -2.62
N ILE A 47 0.42 5.85 -3.00
CA ILE A 47 -0.32 4.61 -2.82
C ILE A 47 -0.51 4.02 -4.20
N ASP A 48 -0.02 2.81 -4.38
CA ASP A 48 -0.10 2.11 -5.65
C ASP A 48 -1.08 0.95 -5.55
N ARG A 49 -1.94 0.83 -6.55
CA ARG A 49 -2.79 -0.33 -6.77
C ARG A 49 -2.02 -1.36 -7.59
N MET A 50 -1.97 -2.60 -7.15
CA MET A 50 -1.30 -3.68 -7.86
C MET A 50 -2.14 -4.96 -7.86
N SER A 51 -2.05 -5.72 -8.96
CA SER A 51 -2.72 -7.02 -9.07
C SER A 51 -2.10 -8.05 -8.12
N LEU A 52 -2.94 -8.92 -7.57
CA LEU A 52 -2.50 -10.11 -6.82
C LEU A 52 -2.25 -11.31 -7.74
N GLU A 53 -2.54 -11.21 -9.05
CA GLU A 53 -2.26 -12.25 -10.01
C GLU A 53 -0.80 -12.13 -10.52
N PRO A 54 0.02 -13.22 -10.45
CA PRO A 54 1.45 -13.16 -10.76
C PRO A 54 1.78 -12.81 -12.22
N ASP A 55 0.90 -13.18 -13.13
CA ASP A 55 1.03 -12.90 -14.57
C ASP A 55 0.58 -11.48 -14.97
N ARG A 56 0.06 -10.73 -14.00
CA ARG A 56 -0.42 -9.35 -14.14
C ARG A 56 0.33 -8.37 -13.21
N ASN A 57 1.53 -8.74 -12.79
CA ASN A 57 2.35 -7.93 -11.89
C ASN A 57 2.82 -6.58 -12.49
N GLU A 58 2.75 -6.44 -13.81
CA GLU A 58 3.02 -5.17 -14.51
C GLU A 58 1.83 -4.19 -14.42
N GLU A 59 0.65 -4.67 -14.04
CA GLU A 59 -0.54 -3.84 -13.81
C GLU A 59 -0.44 -3.13 -12.47
N ARG A 60 0.41 -2.12 -12.42
CA ARG A 60 0.60 -1.27 -11.26
C ARG A 60 0.25 0.17 -11.62
N GLU A 61 -0.59 0.77 -10.82
CA GLU A 61 -1.10 2.12 -11.00
C GLU A 61 -0.93 2.92 -9.71
N THR A 62 -0.39 4.12 -9.80
CA THR A 62 -0.43 5.07 -8.69
C THR A 62 -1.84 5.66 -8.61
N VAL A 63 -2.53 5.39 -7.50
CA VAL A 63 -3.92 5.82 -7.28
C VAL A 63 -4.04 7.01 -6.34
N ALA A 64 -3.00 7.30 -5.57
CA ALA A 64 -2.93 8.50 -4.73
C ALA A 64 -1.48 8.93 -4.52
N GLY A 65 -1.28 10.24 -4.35
CA GLY A 65 0.02 10.84 -4.09
C GLY A 65 0.87 11.03 -5.35
N MET A 66 1.96 11.73 -5.15
CA MET A 66 3.04 11.94 -6.12
C MET A 66 4.33 12.30 -5.34
N PRO A 67 5.53 12.24 -5.95
CA PRO A 67 6.80 12.42 -5.23
C PRO A 67 6.94 13.70 -4.40
N PHE A 68 6.14 14.71 -4.71
CA PHE A 68 6.17 16.00 -4.01
C PHE A 68 4.83 16.35 -3.33
N ASP A 69 3.98 15.34 -3.08
CA ASP A 69 2.70 15.54 -2.41
C ASP A 69 2.93 15.80 -0.92
N GLU A 70 2.67 17.03 -0.47
CA GLU A 70 2.83 17.45 0.93
C GLU A 70 1.87 16.73 1.90
N ASP A 71 0.80 16.14 1.40
CA ASP A 71 -0.16 15.43 2.23
C ASP A 71 0.20 13.97 2.44
N LEU A 72 0.96 13.37 1.53
CA LEU A 72 1.27 11.93 1.57
C LEU A 72 2.76 11.64 1.84
N ILE A 73 3.49 12.50 2.55
CA ILE A 73 4.91 12.29 2.82
C ILE A 73 5.11 11.12 3.79
N GLY A 74 5.81 10.08 3.32
CA GLY A 74 6.12 8.87 4.07
C GLY A 74 4.89 8.06 4.45
N PRO A 75 4.07 7.61 3.48
CA PRO A 75 2.92 6.74 3.77
C PRO A 75 3.44 5.39 4.28
N SER A 76 3.00 4.98 5.47
CA SER A 76 3.60 3.86 6.20
C SER A 76 2.62 2.76 6.56
N SER A 77 1.36 3.04 6.85
CA SER A 77 0.39 2.00 7.20
C SER A 77 -0.98 2.31 6.65
N GLY A 78 -1.76 1.26 6.38
CA GLY A 78 -3.10 1.39 5.83
C GLY A 78 -4.09 0.40 6.43
N ALA A 79 -5.36 0.83 6.52
CA ALA A 79 -6.47 -0.02 6.91
C ALA A 79 -7.76 0.41 6.22
N TRP A 80 -8.57 -0.57 5.84
CA TRP A 80 -9.91 -0.30 5.33
C TRP A 80 -10.79 0.35 6.40
N GLY A 81 -11.65 1.26 5.95
CA GLY A 81 -12.74 1.77 6.75
C GLY A 81 -13.68 0.65 7.18
N ARG A 82 -14.25 0.80 8.37
CA ARG A 82 -15.15 -0.20 8.99
C ARG A 82 -16.62 0.20 8.94
N GLY A 83 -16.92 1.33 8.32
CA GLY A 83 -18.29 1.75 8.07
C GLY A 83 -18.99 0.89 7.00
N PRO A 84 -20.32 0.91 6.94
CA PRO A 84 -21.05 0.20 5.90
C PRO A 84 -20.61 0.63 4.50
N GLY A 85 -20.16 -0.32 3.67
CA GLY A 85 -19.72 -0.10 2.29
C GLY A 85 -18.36 0.60 2.17
N GLU A 86 -17.56 0.68 3.22
CA GLU A 86 -16.21 1.26 3.18
C GLU A 86 -15.12 0.24 2.82
N SER A 87 -15.28 -1.05 3.15
CA SER A 87 -14.31 -2.08 2.77
C SER A 87 -14.12 -2.13 1.25
N GLY A 88 -12.88 -2.16 0.78
CA GLY A 88 -12.53 -2.11 -0.64
C GLY A 88 -12.75 -0.75 -1.32
N ARG A 89 -13.26 0.26 -0.61
CA ARG A 89 -13.60 1.56 -1.18
C ARG A 89 -13.00 2.76 -0.46
N VAL A 90 -12.90 2.68 0.85
CA VAL A 90 -12.35 3.77 1.69
C VAL A 90 -11.29 3.19 2.58
N ALA A 91 -10.10 3.73 2.52
CA ALA A 91 -9.02 3.36 3.43
C ALA A 91 -8.46 4.58 4.18
N PHE A 92 -7.87 4.31 5.32
CA PHE A 92 -7.15 5.29 6.12
C PHE A 92 -5.68 4.94 6.10
N PHE A 93 -4.83 5.89 5.72
CA PHE A 93 -3.39 5.72 5.68
C PHE A 93 -2.72 6.68 6.66
N THR A 94 -1.69 6.20 7.34
CA THR A 94 -0.81 7.04 8.16
C THR A 94 0.38 7.50 7.35
N THR A 95 0.93 8.65 7.71
CA THR A 95 2.22 9.14 7.17
C THR A 95 3.17 9.40 8.31
N ASP A 96 4.47 9.26 8.07
CA ASP A 96 5.51 9.56 9.06
C ASP A 96 6.06 11.00 8.96
N GLY A 97 5.62 11.75 7.96
CA GLY A 97 6.07 13.13 7.73
C GLY A 97 7.53 13.25 7.29
N GLY A 98 8.12 12.18 6.79
CA GLY A 98 9.51 12.15 6.28
C GLY A 98 10.55 11.72 7.30
N THR A 99 10.17 11.08 8.41
CA THR A 99 11.13 10.62 9.43
C THR A 99 12.07 9.53 8.91
N THR A 100 11.60 8.67 8.02
CA THR A 100 12.42 7.63 7.40
C THR A 100 13.16 8.12 6.15
N ALA A 101 12.55 9.01 5.38
CA ALA A 101 13.14 9.62 4.19
C ALA A 101 12.77 11.10 4.15
N LEU A 102 13.72 11.96 4.50
CA LEU A 102 13.50 13.40 4.51
C LEU A 102 13.07 13.92 3.13
N PRO A 103 12.08 14.83 3.10
CA PRO A 103 11.77 15.60 1.89
C PRO A 103 13.01 16.34 1.35
N SER A 104 12.97 16.74 0.09
CA SER A 104 14.09 17.37 -0.59
C SER A 104 14.56 18.69 0.04
N ASP A 105 13.69 19.38 0.77
CA ASP A 105 14.00 20.59 1.52
C ASP A 105 14.61 20.32 2.91
N GLY A 106 14.73 19.05 3.31
CA GLY A 106 15.28 18.62 4.59
C GLY A 106 14.38 18.89 5.80
N LEU A 107 13.11 19.26 5.59
CA LEU A 107 12.20 19.61 6.68
C LEU A 107 11.19 18.48 6.93
N LEU A 108 11.10 18.05 8.19
CA LEU A 108 10.06 17.13 8.64
C LEU A 108 8.67 17.79 8.56
N ARG A 109 7.69 16.99 8.21
CA ARG A 109 6.27 17.37 8.25
C ARG A 109 5.57 16.71 9.44
N THR A 110 4.40 17.23 9.77
CA THR A 110 3.53 16.57 10.76
C THR A 110 3.02 15.27 10.19
N ALA A 111 3.13 14.18 10.96
CA ALA A 111 2.47 12.92 10.64
C ALA A 111 0.95 13.11 10.56
N LYS A 112 0.30 12.45 9.61
CA LYS A 112 -1.13 12.59 9.33
C LYS A 112 -1.82 11.23 9.29
N VAL A 113 -3.14 11.26 9.43
CA VAL A 113 -4.02 10.17 9.02
C VAL A 113 -4.88 10.69 7.88
N LEU A 114 -4.77 10.07 6.73
CA LEU A 114 -5.47 10.47 5.52
C LEU A 114 -6.58 9.48 5.19
N ARG A 115 -7.75 9.99 4.84
CA ARG A 115 -8.86 9.19 4.32
C ARG A 115 -8.81 9.24 2.80
N VAL A 116 -8.62 8.08 2.17
CA VAL A 116 -8.58 7.94 0.71
C VAL A 116 -9.81 7.17 0.25
N THR A 117 -10.42 7.61 -0.84
CA THR A 117 -11.55 6.92 -1.49
C THR A 117 -11.09 6.47 -2.88
N PHE A 118 -11.24 5.18 -3.15
CA PHE A 118 -10.89 4.53 -4.41
C PHE A 118 -12.11 4.31 -5.29
#